data_cbae86b2c7b5fe8f5ae0ea7c25780c8b
#
_entry.id   cbae86b2c7b5fe8f5ae0ea7c25780c8b
#
_cell.length_a   1.000
_cell.length_b   1.000
_cell.length_c   1.000
_cell.angle_alpha   90.00
_cell.angle_beta   90.00
_cell.angle_gamma   90.00
#
_symmetry.space_group_name_H-M   'P 1'
#
loop_
_entity.id
_entity.type
_entity.pdbx_description
1 polymer ?
#
loop_
_entity_poly.entity_id
_entity_poly.type
_entity_poly.pdbx_seq_one_letter_code
_entity_poly.pdbx_strand_id
1 'polypeptide(L)'
;MSQATPSEIKTVADFLAQVAALPLGTDRDNFFVFRGQSRDWSCVPGIARKPYTARGIYKRRDKMPKPAEFRLFVRFRDTTVPYQPAWVQVPSIAGYAWRQLVLAQHYGLPTRLLDWNTKPLVALYFAVEEKKYHTEDGAIYVFPANLKRAFTVSALSRHNRNPPLYESSSDVGLLWPPNIDARVTAQGSIFTISRTPRVPVSKAPEFVVPSHSKNPILCELQRLGITWGHLFPDLGGMARSIKEESSTWDPSVGVEENGIG
;
A
#
# COMPACT_ATOMS: atom_id res chain seq x y z
N MET A 1 3.25 28.16 -0.74
CA MET A 1 1.92 27.69 -0.30
C MET A 1 2.09 27.24 1.14
N SER A 2 1.37 27.87 2.07
CA SER A 2 1.33 27.45 3.48
C SER A 2 0.85 26.01 3.53
N GLN A 3 1.61 25.10 4.17
CA GLN A 3 1.13 23.75 4.44
C GLN A 3 -0.01 23.91 5.45
N ALA A 4 -1.22 23.49 5.06
CA ALA A 4 -2.32 23.40 6.00
C ALA A 4 -1.92 22.42 7.11
N THR A 5 -2.26 22.76 8.36
CA THR A 5 -2.05 21.87 9.50
C THR A 5 -2.90 20.60 9.26
N PRO A 6 -2.33 19.39 9.42
CA PRO A 6 -3.11 18.17 9.28
C PRO A 6 -4.32 18.15 10.21
N SER A 7 -5.45 17.61 9.75
CA SER A 7 -6.63 17.47 10.58
C SER A 7 -6.50 16.27 11.53
N GLU A 8 -6.86 16.44 12.79
CA GLU A 8 -6.90 15.37 13.78
C GLU A 8 -8.11 14.45 13.58
N ILE A 9 -7.90 13.15 13.71
CA ILE A 9 -8.93 12.11 13.62
C ILE A 9 -9.04 11.40 14.97
N LYS A 10 -10.20 11.49 15.60
CA LYS A 10 -10.45 10.91 16.93
C LYS A 10 -11.38 9.72 16.91
N THR A 11 -12.21 9.59 15.87
CA THR A 11 -13.17 8.49 15.67
C THR A 11 -13.26 8.09 14.19
N VAL A 12 -13.84 6.93 13.90
CA VAL A 12 -14.12 6.51 12.51
C VAL A 12 -15.14 7.46 11.86
N ALA A 13 -16.13 7.92 12.58
CA ALA A 13 -17.14 8.86 12.08
C ALA A 13 -16.51 10.20 11.68
N ASP A 14 -15.62 10.72 12.53
CA ASP A 14 -14.81 11.92 12.26
C ASP A 14 -14.04 11.79 10.94
N PHE A 15 -13.35 10.67 10.77
CA PHE A 15 -12.58 10.40 9.56
C PHE A 15 -13.46 10.37 8.30
N LEU A 16 -14.60 9.68 8.36
CA LEU A 16 -15.53 9.61 7.23
C LEU A 16 -16.10 10.98 6.86
N ALA A 17 -16.44 11.81 7.86
CA ALA A 17 -16.93 13.17 7.63
C ALA A 17 -15.86 14.02 6.94
N GLN A 18 -14.60 13.95 7.37
CA GLN A 18 -13.52 14.71 6.77
C GLN A 18 -13.15 14.20 5.37
N VAL A 19 -13.18 12.88 5.13
CA VAL A 19 -13.00 12.30 3.79
C VAL A 19 -14.10 12.77 2.83
N ALA A 20 -15.36 12.84 3.29
CA ALA A 20 -16.47 13.32 2.49
C ALA A 20 -16.35 14.81 2.15
N ALA A 21 -15.65 15.60 2.96
CA ALA A 21 -15.41 17.02 2.74
C ALA A 21 -14.20 17.31 1.83
N LEU A 22 -13.41 16.30 1.43
CA LEU A 22 -12.29 16.49 0.52
C LEU A 22 -12.75 17.06 -0.82
N PRO A 23 -12.06 18.08 -1.37
CA PRO A 23 -12.48 18.75 -2.61
C PRO A 23 -12.20 17.86 -3.84
N LEU A 24 -13.16 17.02 -4.21
CA LEU A 24 -13.15 16.35 -5.50
C LEU A 24 -13.55 17.38 -6.56
N GLY A 25 -12.67 17.62 -7.52
CA GLY A 25 -13.03 18.44 -8.69
C GLY A 25 -14.26 17.88 -9.44
N THR A 26 -14.83 18.66 -10.35
CA THR A 26 -16.05 18.33 -11.11
C THR A 26 -15.90 17.18 -12.11
N ASP A 27 -14.66 16.73 -12.41
CA ASP A 27 -14.42 15.59 -13.29
C ASP A 27 -14.76 14.29 -12.56
N ARG A 28 -15.70 13.51 -13.12
CA ARG A 28 -16.15 12.22 -12.57
C ARG A 28 -15.06 11.15 -12.49
N ASP A 29 -13.98 11.34 -13.24
CA ASP A 29 -12.81 10.45 -13.21
C ASP A 29 -11.83 10.77 -12.07
N ASN A 30 -12.06 11.87 -11.33
CA ASN A 30 -11.27 12.21 -10.16
C ASN A 30 -11.71 11.38 -8.95
N PHE A 31 -10.72 10.90 -8.19
CA PHE A 31 -10.94 10.22 -6.93
C PHE A 31 -9.73 10.42 -6.02
N PHE A 32 -9.87 10.08 -4.75
CA PHE A 32 -8.75 10.06 -3.82
C PHE A 32 -8.29 8.63 -3.55
N VAL A 33 -6.98 8.50 -3.34
CA VAL A 33 -6.37 7.30 -2.78
C VAL A 33 -5.68 7.65 -1.47
N PHE A 34 -5.70 6.69 -0.56
CA PHE A 34 -5.31 6.88 0.83
C PHE A 34 -4.16 5.95 1.20
N ARG A 35 -3.27 6.42 2.08
CA ARG A 35 -2.22 5.60 2.63
C ARG A 35 -2.08 5.87 4.12
N GLY A 36 -2.39 4.87 4.94
CA GLY A 36 -2.16 4.89 6.37
C GLY A 36 -0.76 4.39 6.74
N GLN A 37 -0.19 5.00 7.76
CA GLN A 37 1.07 4.61 8.37
C GLN A 37 0.95 4.76 9.88
N SER A 38 1.48 3.79 10.63
CA SER A 38 1.37 3.77 12.09
C SER A 38 2.12 4.92 12.79
N ARG A 39 2.92 5.68 12.05
CA ARG A 39 3.54 6.95 12.45
C ARG A 39 3.88 7.76 11.20
N ASP A 40 4.28 9.03 11.40
CA ASP A 40 4.65 9.91 10.28
C ASP A 40 6.01 9.54 9.69
N TRP A 41 6.04 8.51 8.85
CA TRP A 41 7.18 8.23 7.99
C TRP A 41 7.06 8.96 6.67
N SER A 42 8.19 9.33 6.10
CA SER A 42 8.22 9.87 4.73
C SER A 42 7.47 8.99 3.74
N CYS A 43 6.59 9.61 2.95
CA CYS A 43 5.75 8.95 1.95
C CYS A 43 6.55 8.53 0.70
N VAL A 44 7.49 7.59 0.89
CA VAL A 44 8.39 7.08 -0.15
C VAL A 44 8.27 5.56 -0.30
N PRO A 45 8.50 5.00 -1.50
CA PRO A 45 8.46 3.56 -1.75
C PRO A 45 9.58 2.81 -1.03
N GLY A 46 9.42 1.49 -0.90
CA GLY A 46 10.34 0.62 -0.16
C GLY A 46 11.80 0.75 -0.57
N ILE A 47 12.08 0.87 -1.87
CA ILE A 47 13.46 0.99 -2.38
C ILE A 47 14.15 2.29 -1.95
N ALA A 48 13.39 3.32 -1.59
CA ALA A 48 13.92 4.60 -1.13
C ALA A 48 14.18 4.64 0.38
N ARG A 49 13.82 3.59 1.13
CA ARG A 49 14.01 3.50 2.59
C ARG A 49 15.36 2.87 2.93
N LYS A 50 15.87 3.09 4.16
CA LYS A 50 17.04 2.37 4.65
C LYS A 50 16.74 0.86 4.77
N PRO A 51 17.68 -0.06 4.50
CA PRO A 51 19.10 0.19 4.16
C PRO A 51 19.38 0.41 2.66
N TYR A 52 18.38 0.40 1.80
CA TYR A 52 18.56 0.41 0.33
C TYR A 52 19.10 1.73 -0.18
N THR A 53 18.79 2.84 0.50
CA THR A 53 19.27 4.19 0.14
C THR A 53 20.77 4.38 0.31
N ALA A 54 21.40 3.63 1.23
CA ALA A 54 22.82 3.78 1.54
C ALA A 54 23.76 3.30 0.41
N ARG A 55 23.25 2.53 -0.56
CA ARG A 55 24.05 1.91 -1.62
C ARG A 55 23.87 2.56 -3.00
N GLY A 56 23.63 3.86 -3.06
CA GLY A 56 23.70 4.64 -4.30
C GLY A 56 22.68 4.22 -5.36
N ILE A 57 21.42 4.52 -5.16
CA ILE A 57 20.34 4.19 -6.11
C ILE A 57 20.46 4.97 -7.42
N TYR A 58 21.15 6.11 -7.44
CA TYR A 58 21.34 6.94 -8.64
C TYR A 58 22.68 7.66 -8.67
N LYS A 59 23.59 7.19 -9.48
CA LYS A 59 24.57 8.04 -10.20
C LYS A 59 24.39 7.86 -11.71
N ARG A 60 24.16 8.94 -12.38
CA ARG A 60 23.97 9.04 -13.83
C ARG A 60 25.35 8.96 -14.51
N ARG A 61 25.52 8.02 -15.45
CA ARG A 61 26.38 7.95 -16.65
C ARG A 61 27.03 6.58 -16.84
N ASP A 62 26.78 6.04 -17.92
CA ASP A 62 27.36 5.11 -18.93
C ASP A 62 28.38 4.01 -18.57
N LYS A 63 28.68 3.68 -17.33
CA LYS A 63 29.41 2.45 -16.91
C LYS A 63 29.16 2.08 -15.44
N MET A 64 27.96 2.30 -14.97
CA MET A 64 27.64 2.18 -13.55
C MET A 64 27.09 0.81 -13.14
N PRO A 65 27.35 0.33 -11.92
CA PRO A 65 26.66 -0.82 -11.38
C PRO A 65 25.16 -0.56 -11.44
N LYS A 66 24.42 -1.51 -12.01
CA LYS A 66 22.96 -1.45 -12.12
C LYS A 66 22.35 -1.06 -10.76
N PRO A 67 21.34 -0.18 -10.69
CA PRO A 67 20.71 0.23 -9.44
C PRO A 67 20.36 -0.96 -8.57
N ALA A 68 20.40 -0.80 -7.24
CA ALA A 68 20.04 -1.87 -6.31
C ALA A 68 18.66 -2.47 -6.64
N GLU A 69 17.70 -1.63 -7.00
CA GLU A 69 16.37 -2.02 -7.46
C GLU A 69 16.41 -2.99 -8.64
N PHE A 70 17.21 -2.69 -9.67
CA PHE A 70 17.33 -3.55 -10.83
C PHE A 70 17.93 -4.92 -10.48
N ARG A 71 18.93 -4.96 -9.62
CA ARG A 71 19.56 -6.22 -9.17
C ARG A 71 18.59 -7.07 -8.35
N LEU A 72 17.84 -6.44 -7.44
CA LEU A 72 16.81 -7.10 -6.66
C LEU A 72 15.71 -7.67 -7.56
N PHE A 73 15.25 -6.87 -8.51
CA PHE A 73 14.21 -7.26 -9.45
C PHE A 73 14.65 -8.43 -10.34
N VAL A 74 15.85 -8.37 -10.95
CA VAL A 74 16.36 -9.46 -11.80
C VAL A 74 16.54 -10.74 -10.97
N ARG A 75 17.12 -10.63 -9.77
CA ARG A 75 17.29 -11.79 -8.90
C ARG A 75 15.96 -12.42 -8.50
N PHE A 76 14.98 -11.60 -8.12
CA PHE A 76 13.63 -12.10 -7.81
C PHE A 76 13.03 -12.82 -9.02
N ARG A 77 13.00 -12.16 -10.17
CA ARG A 77 12.48 -12.74 -11.41
C ARG A 77 13.09 -14.12 -11.71
N ASP A 78 14.43 -14.19 -11.68
CA ASP A 78 15.15 -15.39 -12.12
C ASP A 78 15.04 -16.54 -11.10
N THR A 79 14.97 -16.21 -9.80
CA THR A 79 14.86 -17.24 -8.74
C THR A 79 13.43 -17.70 -8.48
N THR A 80 12.42 -16.93 -8.88
CA THR A 80 11.01 -17.27 -8.59
C THR A 80 10.30 -17.99 -9.73
N VAL A 81 10.97 -18.24 -10.85
CA VAL A 81 10.34 -18.89 -12.03
C VAL A 81 9.49 -20.14 -11.69
N PRO A 82 9.95 -21.08 -10.83
CA PRO A 82 9.16 -22.27 -10.50
C PRO A 82 7.90 -21.98 -9.65
N TYR A 83 7.84 -20.81 -9.02
CA TYR A 83 6.79 -20.42 -8.07
C TYR A 83 5.83 -19.39 -8.64
N GLN A 84 6.04 -18.98 -9.91
CA GLN A 84 5.25 -17.91 -10.51
C GLN A 84 3.85 -18.40 -10.89
N PRO A 85 2.79 -17.69 -10.48
CA PRO A 85 1.45 -18.03 -10.90
C PRO A 85 1.26 -17.79 -12.41
N ALA A 86 0.34 -18.55 -13.03
CA ALA A 86 0.10 -18.52 -14.48
C ALA A 86 -0.24 -17.11 -15.02
N TRP A 87 -0.88 -16.24 -14.22
CA TRP A 87 -1.25 -14.89 -14.64
C TRP A 87 -0.03 -13.97 -14.93
N VAL A 88 1.15 -14.32 -14.42
CA VAL A 88 2.40 -13.60 -14.70
C VAL A 88 2.88 -13.85 -16.11
N GLN A 89 2.64 -15.03 -16.65
CA GLN A 89 3.06 -15.47 -17.97
C GLN A 89 2.25 -14.76 -19.05
N VAL A 90 2.92 -13.92 -19.84
CA VAL A 90 2.31 -13.19 -20.98
C VAL A 90 3.29 -13.12 -22.13
N PRO A 91 2.81 -13.06 -23.39
CA PRO A 91 3.68 -13.05 -24.57
C PRO A 91 4.59 -11.83 -24.66
N SER A 92 4.17 -10.70 -24.09
CA SER A 92 4.95 -9.45 -24.13
C SER A 92 6.03 -9.41 -23.05
N ILE A 93 7.29 -9.21 -23.45
CA ILE A 93 8.41 -9.05 -22.51
C ILE A 93 8.17 -7.91 -21.53
N ALA A 94 7.66 -6.77 -22.00
CA ALA A 94 7.34 -5.62 -21.15
C ALA A 94 6.18 -5.95 -20.20
N GLY A 95 5.15 -6.65 -20.67
CA GLY A 95 4.04 -7.11 -19.85
C GLY A 95 4.46 -8.06 -18.74
N TYR A 96 5.30 -9.02 -19.08
CA TYR A 96 5.88 -9.94 -18.14
C TYR A 96 6.67 -9.19 -17.05
N ALA A 97 7.54 -8.26 -17.44
CA ALA A 97 8.35 -7.50 -16.50
C ALA A 97 7.51 -6.63 -15.53
N TRP A 98 6.40 -6.03 -16.02
CA TRP A 98 5.48 -5.27 -15.16
C TRP A 98 4.73 -6.17 -14.18
N ARG A 99 4.27 -7.33 -14.63
CA ARG A 99 3.60 -8.30 -13.74
C ARG A 99 4.56 -8.85 -12.69
N GLN A 100 5.81 -9.10 -13.06
CA GLN A 100 6.88 -9.47 -12.13
C GLN A 100 7.14 -8.38 -11.08
N LEU A 101 7.13 -7.10 -11.46
CA LEU A 101 7.32 -6.00 -10.52
C LEU A 101 6.17 -5.91 -9.51
N VAL A 102 4.93 -6.07 -9.95
CA VAL A 102 3.75 -6.11 -9.08
C VAL A 102 3.81 -7.33 -8.15
N LEU A 103 4.17 -8.50 -8.68
CA LEU A 103 4.37 -9.72 -7.89
C LEU A 103 5.45 -9.51 -6.82
N ALA A 104 6.59 -8.94 -7.20
CA ALA A 104 7.69 -8.66 -6.28
C ALA A 104 7.27 -7.71 -5.14
N GLN A 105 6.52 -6.64 -5.45
CA GLN A 105 5.95 -5.72 -4.46
C GLN A 105 5.00 -6.47 -3.51
N HIS A 106 4.12 -7.31 -4.06
CA HIS A 106 3.14 -8.07 -3.29
C HIS A 106 3.81 -8.99 -2.24
N TYR A 107 4.96 -9.61 -2.60
CA TYR A 107 5.76 -10.45 -1.70
C TYR A 107 6.81 -9.67 -0.92
N GLY A 108 6.71 -8.35 -0.83
CA GLY A 108 7.52 -7.52 0.07
C GLY A 108 8.92 -7.17 -0.45
N LEU A 109 9.22 -7.44 -1.73
CA LEU A 109 10.48 -6.94 -2.30
C LEU A 109 10.44 -5.41 -2.35
N PRO A 110 11.49 -4.71 -1.91
CA PRO A 110 11.53 -3.25 -2.03
C PRO A 110 11.58 -2.84 -3.49
N THR A 111 10.54 -2.20 -3.95
CA THR A 111 10.39 -1.66 -5.30
C THR A 111 10.15 -0.15 -5.27
N ARG A 112 10.03 0.48 -6.45
CA ARG A 112 9.62 1.88 -6.59
C ARG A 112 8.10 2.08 -6.59
N LEU A 113 7.34 1.02 -6.47
CA LEU A 113 5.91 1.10 -6.26
C LEU A 113 5.62 1.53 -4.83
N LEU A 114 4.67 2.43 -4.66
CA LEU A 114 4.15 2.82 -3.36
C LEU A 114 2.67 2.49 -3.30
N ASP A 115 2.30 1.71 -2.30
CA ASP A 115 0.93 1.22 -2.11
C ASP A 115 0.01 2.34 -1.61
N TRP A 116 -1.19 2.38 -2.18
CA TRP A 116 -2.32 3.20 -1.79
C TRP A 116 -3.58 2.36 -1.77
N ASN A 117 -4.59 2.83 -1.08
CA ASN A 117 -5.89 2.18 -0.97
C ASN A 117 -6.98 3.11 -1.54
N THR A 118 -7.89 2.56 -2.34
CA THR A 118 -9.09 3.29 -2.78
C THR A 118 -10.17 3.32 -1.69
N LYS A 119 -10.00 2.51 -0.64
CA LYS A 119 -10.90 2.38 0.50
C LYS A 119 -10.32 3.15 1.69
N PRO A 120 -10.90 4.29 2.10
CA PRO A 120 -10.32 5.13 3.16
C PRO A 120 -10.19 4.39 4.51
N LEU A 121 -11.18 3.57 4.90
CA LEU A 121 -11.11 2.81 6.17
C LEU A 121 -9.95 1.81 6.22
N VAL A 122 -9.49 1.31 5.07
CA VAL A 122 -8.28 0.47 5.01
C VAL A 122 -7.04 1.27 5.38
N ALA A 123 -6.94 2.50 4.89
CA ALA A 123 -5.83 3.38 5.27
C ALA A 123 -5.90 3.76 6.76
N LEU A 124 -7.08 4.05 7.29
CA LEU A 124 -7.26 4.29 8.72
C LEU A 124 -6.82 3.08 9.55
N TYR A 125 -7.18 1.86 9.13
CA TYR A 125 -6.73 0.64 9.78
C TYR A 125 -5.19 0.57 9.84
N PHE A 126 -4.49 0.79 8.72
CA PHE A 126 -3.03 0.78 8.70
C PHE A 126 -2.37 1.93 9.48
N ALA A 127 -3.09 2.99 9.79
CA ALA A 127 -2.60 4.06 10.66
C ALA A 127 -2.63 3.69 12.14
N VAL A 128 -3.43 2.68 12.54
CA VAL A 128 -3.68 2.34 13.94
C VAL A 128 -3.32 0.91 14.35
N GLU A 129 -3.10 -0.02 13.39
CA GLU A 129 -3.05 -1.46 13.68
C GLU A 129 -1.77 -1.93 14.41
N GLU A 130 -0.62 -1.27 14.18
CA GLU A 130 0.66 -1.72 14.74
C GLU A 130 0.82 -1.30 16.21
N LYS A 131 0.51 -2.21 17.15
CA LYS A 131 0.53 -1.96 18.60
C LYS A 131 1.86 -1.36 19.11
N LYS A 132 2.99 -1.72 18.49
CA LYS A 132 4.32 -1.19 18.90
C LYS A 132 4.47 0.33 18.69
N TYR A 133 3.60 0.95 17.87
CA TYR A 133 3.58 2.40 17.62
C TYR A 133 2.35 3.10 18.22
N HIS A 134 1.67 2.48 19.19
CA HIS A 134 0.52 3.11 19.83
C HIS A 134 0.86 4.31 20.71
N THR A 135 2.13 4.53 21.01
CA THR A 135 2.62 5.74 21.70
C THR A 135 2.96 6.90 20.77
N GLU A 136 2.91 6.68 19.46
CA GLU A 136 3.19 7.69 18.42
C GLU A 136 1.92 7.96 17.60
N ASP A 137 1.77 9.16 17.07
CA ASP A 137 0.62 9.50 16.24
C ASP A 137 0.68 8.79 14.89
N GLY A 138 -0.49 8.32 14.41
CA GLY A 138 -0.64 7.75 13.08
C GLY A 138 -0.78 8.83 12.02
N ALA A 139 -0.39 8.51 10.78
CA ALA A 139 -0.46 9.44 9.66
C ALA A 139 -1.26 8.84 8.50
N ILE A 140 -2.14 9.64 7.89
CA ILE A 140 -2.87 9.26 6.68
C ILE A 140 -2.59 10.29 5.59
N TYR A 141 -1.98 9.81 4.52
CA TYR A 141 -1.70 10.57 3.33
C TYR A 141 -2.85 10.41 2.33
N VAL A 142 -3.17 11.50 1.64
CA VAL A 142 -4.18 11.54 0.58
C VAL A 142 -3.50 11.96 -0.72
N PHE A 143 -3.81 11.26 -1.80
CA PHE A 143 -3.30 11.60 -3.12
C PHE A 143 -4.45 11.72 -4.11
N PRO A 144 -4.60 12.88 -4.79
CA PRO A 144 -5.61 13.07 -5.82
C PRO A 144 -5.25 12.25 -7.05
N ALA A 145 -6.16 11.42 -7.48
CA ALA A 145 -6.01 10.50 -8.59
C ALA A 145 -7.04 10.78 -9.68
N ASN A 146 -6.72 10.39 -10.91
CA ASN A 146 -7.65 10.50 -12.04
C ASN A 146 -7.57 9.22 -12.88
N LEU A 147 -8.72 8.59 -13.14
CA LEU A 147 -8.80 7.32 -13.87
C LEU A 147 -8.21 7.40 -15.28
N LYS A 148 -8.37 8.51 -15.98
CA LYS A 148 -7.82 8.72 -17.34
C LYS A 148 -6.28 8.76 -17.35
N ARG A 149 -5.67 9.06 -16.19
CA ARG A 149 -4.21 9.14 -16.03
C ARG A 149 -3.63 7.88 -15.39
N ALA A 150 -4.48 6.95 -14.96
CA ALA A 150 -4.05 5.70 -14.39
C ALA A 150 -3.67 4.71 -15.51
N PHE A 151 -2.53 4.05 -15.33
CA PHE A 151 -2.06 3.03 -16.25
C PHE A 151 -2.45 1.65 -15.72
N THR A 152 -2.92 0.79 -16.60
CA THR A 152 -3.00 -0.64 -16.32
C THR A 152 -1.71 -1.31 -16.77
N VAL A 153 -1.37 -2.44 -16.15
CA VAL A 153 -0.21 -3.25 -16.58
C VAL A 153 -0.33 -3.62 -18.06
N SER A 154 -1.55 -3.91 -18.54
CA SER A 154 -1.80 -4.23 -19.96
C SER A 154 -1.54 -3.04 -20.90
N ALA A 155 -1.85 -1.81 -20.47
CA ALA A 155 -1.56 -0.61 -21.25
C ALA A 155 -0.06 -0.34 -21.33
N LEU A 156 0.67 -0.48 -20.22
CA LEU A 156 2.13 -0.33 -20.19
C LEU A 156 2.83 -1.39 -21.04
N SER A 157 2.31 -2.61 -21.06
CA SER A 157 2.82 -3.71 -21.89
C SER A 157 2.74 -3.40 -23.38
N ARG A 158 1.63 -2.79 -23.83
CA ARG A 158 1.45 -2.41 -25.24
C ARG A 158 2.44 -1.34 -25.71
N HIS A 159 2.86 -0.46 -24.82
CA HIS A 159 3.83 0.61 -25.13
C HIS A 159 5.29 0.17 -24.98
N ASN A 160 5.55 -1.13 -24.78
CA ASN A 160 6.88 -1.73 -24.62
C ASN A 160 7.78 -1.01 -23.59
N ARG A 161 7.18 -0.49 -22.51
CA ARG A 161 7.91 0.21 -21.45
C ARG A 161 8.28 -0.79 -20.35
N ASN A 162 9.56 -0.97 -20.15
CA ASN A 162 10.08 -1.89 -19.15
C ASN A 162 10.18 -1.23 -17.76
N PRO A 163 9.67 -1.86 -16.68
CA PRO A 163 10.06 -1.49 -15.35
C PRO A 163 11.53 -1.91 -15.10
N PRO A 164 12.26 -1.26 -14.22
CA PRO A 164 11.92 -0.07 -13.45
C PRO A 164 12.24 1.25 -14.13
N LEU A 165 12.49 1.24 -15.44
CA LEU A 165 12.90 2.39 -16.28
C LEU A 165 11.68 3.19 -16.73
N TYR A 166 10.70 3.36 -15.87
CA TYR A 166 9.52 4.16 -16.19
C TYR A 166 9.91 5.63 -16.43
N GLU A 167 9.92 6.02 -17.69
CA GLU A 167 10.11 7.38 -18.15
C GLU A 167 8.74 8.00 -18.44
N SER A 168 8.08 8.50 -17.41
CA SER A 168 6.90 9.33 -17.59
C SER A 168 7.29 10.79 -17.77
N SER A 169 6.48 11.53 -18.52
CA SER A 169 6.55 12.99 -18.55
C SER A 169 6.09 13.61 -17.22
N SER A 170 5.35 12.87 -16.40
CA SER A 170 4.98 13.23 -15.03
C SER A 170 5.91 12.57 -14.02
N ASP A 171 6.24 13.28 -12.95
CA ASP A 171 7.12 12.76 -11.89
C ASP A 171 6.52 11.57 -11.14
N VAL A 172 5.19 11.48 -11.08
CA VAL A 172 4.43 10.39 -10.44
C VAL A 172 3.33 9.90 -11.36
N GLY A 173 3.29 8.60 -11.61
CA GLY A 173 2.22 7.92 -12.34
C GLY A 173 1.40 7.02 -11.42
N LEU A 174 0.13 6.78 -11.78
CA LEU A 174 -0.73 5.79 -11.12
C LEU A 174 -0.70 4.48 -11.91
N LEU A 175 -0.53 3.38 -11.19
CA LEU A 175 -0.56 2.03 -11.75
C LEU A 175 -1.67 1.23 -11.09
N TRP A 176 -2.65 0.81 -11.88
CA TRP A 176 -3.69 -0.11 -11.45
C TRP A 176 -3.17 -1.56 -11.57
N PRO A 177 -3.01 -2.27 -10.45
CA PRO A 177 -2.53 -3.65 -10.51
C PRO A 177 -3.59 -4.57 -11.14
N PRO A 178 -3.20 -5.69 -11.76
CA PRO A 178 -4.14 -6.77 -12.02
C PRO A 178 -4.63 -7.35 -10.69
N ASN A 179 -5.82 -7.91 -10.66
CA ASN A 179 -6.34 -8.68 -9.53
C ASN A 179 -5.56 -9.99 -9.44
N ILE A 180 -4.45 -9.96 -8.70
CA ILE A 180 -3.54 -11.11 -8.55
C ILE A 180 -4.00 -12.08 -7.48
N ASP A 181 -4.71 -11.58 -6.48
CA ASP A 181 -5.31 -12.35 -5.40
C ASP A 181 -6.41 -11.57 -4.67
N ALA A 182 -7.05 -12.22 -3.70
CA ALA A 182 -8.11 -11.65 -2.90
C ALA A 182 -7.66 -10.43 -2.06
N ARG A 183 -6.39 -10.37 -1.65
CA ARG A 183 -5.82 -9.25 -0.89
C ARG A 183 -5.88 -7.93 -1.66
N VAL A 184 -5.54 -7.94 -2.95
CA VAL A 184 -5.59 -6.74 -3.80
C VAL A 184 -6.99 -6.14 -3.83
N THR A 185 -8.00 -7.00 -3.97
CA THR A 185 -9.41 -6.60 -3.98
C THR A 185 -9.87 -6.14 -2.59
N ALA A 186 -9.52 -6.89 -1.53
CA ALA A 186 -9.89 -6.56 -0.15
C ALA A 186 -9.38 -5.18 0.24
N GLN A 187 -8.13 -4.89 -0.05
CA GLN A 187 -7.48 -3.61 0.28
C GLN A 187 -7.82 -2.48 -0.71
N GLY A 188 -8.38 -2.77 -1.88
CA GLY A 188 -8.57 -1.77 -2.94
C GLY A 188 -7.23 -1.17 -3.36
N SER A 189 -6.22 -2.03 -3.60
CA SER A 189 -4.85 -1.61 -3.83
C SER A 189 -4.66 -0.91 -5.17
N ILE A 190 -3.92 0.18 -5.17
CA ILE A 190 -3.40 0.89 -6.33
C ILE A 190 -1.98 1.35 -6.02
N PHE A 191 -1.14 1.55 -7.02
CA PHE A 191 0.23 2.01 -6.82
C PHE A 191 0.46 3.38 -7.42
N THR A 192 1.28 4.18 -6.74
CA THR A 192 2.02 5.21 -7.45
C THR A 192 3.40 4.68 -7.82
N ILE A 193 3.88 5.15 -8.98
CA ILE A 193 5.24 4.89 -9.44
C ILE A 193 5.93 6.23 -9.69
N SER A 194 7.10 6.44 -9.11
CA SER A 194 7.86 7.66 -9.26
C SER A 194 9.14 7.41 -10.06
N ARG A 195 9.46 8.38 -10.93
CA ARG A 195 10.76 8.45 -11.61
C ARG A 195 11.89 8.68 -10.61
N THR A 196 11.62 9.45 -9.56
CA THR A 196 12.53 9.79 -8.48
C THR A 196 12.03 9.26 -7.14
N PRO A 197 12.19 7.95 -6.85
CA PRO A 197 11.56 7.31 -5.68
C PRO A 197 12.02 7.89 -4.33
N ARG A 198 13.10 8.67 -4.29
CA ARG A 198 13.55 9.36 -3.07
C ARG A 198 12.79 10.65 -2.76
N VAL A 199 12.07 11.19 -3.73
CA VAL A 199 11.20 12.34 -3.52
C VAL A 199 9.87 11.81 -2.98
N PRO A 200 9.41 12.28 -1.82
CA PRO A 200 8.12 11.86 -1.28
C PRO A 200 6.98 12.18 -2.24
N VAL A 201 6.05 11.24 -2.41
CA VAL A 201 4.85 11.42 -3.24
C VAL A 201 3.92 12.47 -2.61
N SER A 202 3.85 12.49 -1.28
CA SER A 202 3.24 13.57 -0.51
C SER A 202 4.23 14.04 0.56
N LYS A 203 4.27 15.35 0.81
CA LYS A 203 5.22 15.98 1.75
C LYS A 203 4.74 15.93 3.19
N ALA A 204 3.43 15.92 3.40
CA ALA A 204 2.81 15.91 4.71
C ALA A 204 1.55 15.03 4.68
N PRO A 205 1.14 14.42 5.81
CA PRO A 205 -0.14 13.77 5.92
C PRO A 205 -1.29 14.78 5.84
N GLU A 206 -2.44 14.34 5.32
CA GLU A 206 -3.67 15.12 5.35
C GLU A 206 -4.35 14.99 6.72
N PHE A 207 -4.29 13.78 7.30
CA PHE A 207 -4.88 13.49 8.59
C PHE A 207 -3.86 12.87 9.53
N VAL A 208 -3.98 13.24 10.81
CA VAL A 208 -3.21 12.66 11.92
C VAL A 208 -4.17 11.95 12.87
N VAL A 209 -3.81 10.74 13.27
CA VAL A 209 -4.53 9.98 14.30
C VAL A 209 -3.72 10.07 15.58
N PRO A 210 -4.18 10.85 16.58
CA PRO A 210 -3.48 10.95 17.86
C PRO A 210 -3.28 9.58 18.51
N SER A 211 -2.16 9.39 19.16
CA SER A 211 -1.76 8.12 19.78
C SER A 211 -2.84 7.54 20.70
N HIS A 212 -3.49 8.39 21.53
CA HIS A 212 -4.55 8.00 22.44
C HIS A 212 -5.85 7.55 21.72
N SER A 213 -6.06 7.96 20.46
CA SER A 213 -7.23 7.60 19.65
C SER A 213 -7.05 6.29 18.88
N LYS A 214 -5.82 5.77 18.76
CA LYS A 214 -5.55 4.59 17.93
C LYS A 214 -6.30 3.34 18.41
N ASN A 215 -6.24 3.05 19.69
CA ASN A 215 -6.88 1.85 20.22
C ASN A 215 -8.42 1.91 20.15
N PRO A 216 -9.09 2.99 20.55
CA PRO A 216 -10.52 3.18 20.30
C PRO A 216 -10.92 3.00 18.84
N ILE A 217 -10.20 3.64 17.91
CA ILE A 217 -10.46 3.54 16.46
C ILE A 217 -10.26 2.10 15.97
N LEU A 218 -9.21 1.41 16.42
CA LEU A 218 -8.96 0.01 16.03
C LEU A 218 -10.12 -0.90 16.47
N CYS A 219 -10.62 -0.75 17.70
CA CYS A 219 -11.78 -1.50 18.19
C CYS A 219 -13.05 -1.18 17.39
N GLU A 220 -13.25 0.08 17.01
CA GLU A 220 -14.39 0.50 16.19
C GLU A 220 -14.31 -0.11 14.79
N LEU A 221 -13.14 -0.09 14.15
CA LEU A 221 -12.90 -0.71 12.82
C LEU A 221 -13.14 -2.22 12.86
N GLN A 222 -12.70 -2.91 13.92
CA GLN A 222 -12.94 -4.34 14.08
C GLN A 222 -14.44 -4.66 14.18
N ARG A 223 -15.22 -3.86 14.93
CA ARG A 223 -16.69 -4.00 15.01
C ARG A 223 -17.37 -3.77 13.65
N LEU A 224 -16.77 -2.94 12.79
CA LEU A 224 -17.23 -2.69 11.41
C LEU A 224 -16.73 -3.76 10.42
N GLY A 225 -16.06 -4.82 10.88
CA GLY A 225 -15.55 -5.90 10.06
C GLY A 225 -14.22 -5.60 9.35
N ILE A 226 -13.58 -4.46 9.64
CA ILE A 226 -12.25 -4.14 9.13
C ILE A 226 -11.21 -4.77 10.05
N THR A 227 -10.88 -6.03 9.78
CA THR A 227 -9.92 -6.83 10.55
C THR A 227 -8.73 -7.22 9.70
N TRP A 228 -7.69 -7.74 10.34
CA TRP A 228 -6.54 -8.28 9.62
C TRP A 228 -6.94 -9.40 8.66
N GLY A 229 -7.78 -10.34 9.08
CA GLY A 229 -8.27 -11.43 8.25
C GLY A 229 -9.09 -10.95 7.04
N HIS A 230 -9.88 -9.87 7.19
CA HIS A 230 -10.57 -9.24 6.07
C HIS A 230 -9.59 -8.64 5.05
N LEU A 231 -8.53 -7.97 5.51
CA LEU A 231 -7.57 -7.29 4.64
C LEU A 231 -6.52 -8.23 4.05
N PHE A 232 -6.25 -9.36 4.72
CA PHE A 232 -5.33 -10.41 4.30
C PHE A 232 -6.08 -11.75 4.30
N PRO A 233 -6.94 -12.01 3.30
CA PRO A 233 -7.80 -13.19 3.24
C PRO A 233 -7.04 -14.44 2.79
N ASP A 234 -6.02 -14.81 3.55
CA ASP A 234 -5.24 -16.03 3.44
C ASP A 234 -5.14 -16.72 4.81
N LEU A 235 -4.61 -17.94 4.84
CA LEU A 235 -4.49 -18.71 6.09
C LEU A 235 -3.68 -17.98 7.17
N GLY A 236 -2.62 -17.28 6.78
CA GLY A 236 -1.79 -16.49 7.69
C GLY A 236 -2.56 -15.30 8.27
N GLY A 237 -3.31 -14.59 7.43
CA GLY A 237 -4.16 -13.47 7.82
C GLY A 237 -5.29 -13.90 8.75
N MET A 238 -5.95 -15.02 8.45
CA MET A 238 -6.99 -15.58 9.31
C MET A 238 -6.44 -16.02 10.67
N ALA A 239 -5.31 -16.74 10.69
CA ALA A 239 -4.68 -17.17 11.93
C ALA A 239 -4.27 -15.96 12.81
N ARG A 240 -3.75 -14.89 12.21
CA ARG A 240 -3.44 -13.65 12.93
C ARG A 240 -4.71 -13.00 13.50
N SER A 241 -5.79 -12.89 12.71
CA SER A 241 -7.06 -12.30 13.14
C SER A 241 -7.62 -13.05 14.37
N ILE A 242 -7.69 -14.38 14.30
CA ILE A 242 -8.14 -15.23 15.40
C ILE A 242 -7.28 -15.02 16.67
N LYS A 243 -5.96 -14.96 16.50
CA LYS A 243 -5.04 -14.69 17.61
C LYS A 243 -5.26 -13.31 18.24
N GLU A 244 -5.52 -12.29 17.44
CA GLU A 244 -5.81 -10.94 17.93
C GLU A 244 -7.16 -10.90 18.68
N GLU A 245 -8.18 -11.54 18.13
CA GLU A 245 -9.51 -11.67 18.75
C GLU A 245 -9.44 -12.45 20.06
N SER A 246 -8.72 -13.57 20.10
CA SER A 246 -8.59 -14.40 21.31
C SER A 246 -7.89 -13.68 22.47
N SER A 247 -7.09 -12.65 22.20
CA SER A 247 -6.47 -11.85 23.27
C SER A 247 -7.48 -10.98 24.04
N THR A 248 -8.72 -10.86 23.56
CA THR A 248 -9.82 -10.16 24.22
C THR A 248 -10.85 -11.12 24.84
N TRP A 249 -10.68 -12.43 24.68
CA TRP A 249 -11.59 -13.42 25.24
C TRP A 249 -11.40 -13.50 26.76
N ASP A 250 -12.50 -13.50 27.46
CA ASP A 250 -12.51 -13.74 28.89
C ASP A 250 -12.30 -15.25 29.13
N PRO A 251 -11.21 -15.66 29.79
CA PRO A 251 -10.97 -17.08 30.07
C PRO A 251 -11.98 -17.71 31.01
N SER A 252 -12.85 -16.92 31.66
CA SER A 252 -13.93 -17.43 32.51
C SER A 252 -15.20 -17.81 31.76
N VAL A 253 -15.35 -17.37 30.50
CA VAL A 253 -16.42 -17.79 29.61
C VAL A 253 -16.05 -19.13 28.99
N GLY A 254 -16.49 -20.22 29.58
CA GLY A 254 -16.29 -21.57 29.07
C GLY A 254 -16.82 -21.67 27.63
N VAL A 255 -15.99 -22.14 26.72
CA VAL A 255 -16.44 -22.61 25.41
C VAL A 255 -17.28 -23.84 25.68
N GLU A 256 -18.62 -23.76 25.57
CA GLU A 256 -19.42 -24.96 25.45
C GLU A 256 -18.90 -25.72 24.22
N GLU A 257 -18.21 -26.84 24.43
CA GLU A 257 -17.91 -27.81 23.41
C GLU A 257 -19.23 -28.37 22.88
N ASN A 258 -19.85 -27.66 21.95
CA ASN A 258 -20.89 -28.23 21.12
C ASN A 258 -20.22 -29.31 20.25
N GLY A 259 -20.24 -30.52 20.76
CA GLY A 259 -19.71 -31.72 20.14
C GLY A 259 -20.26 -31.84 18.72
N ILE A 260 -19.35 -31.70 17.75
CA ILE A 260 -19.58 -32.21 16.41
C ILE A 260 -19.37 -33.72 16.53
N GLY A 261 -20.49 -34.46 16.70
CA GLY A 261 -20.55 -35.89 16.55
C GLY A 261 -20.62 -36.28 15.08
#